data_7f4346ab85c87d33cb3880dc6c1a5e5e
#
_entry.id   7f4346ab85c87d33cb3880dc6c1a5e5e
#
_cell.length_a   1.000
_cell.length_b   1.000
_cell.length_c   1.000
_cell.angle_alpha   90.00
_cell.angle_beta   90.00
_cell.angle_gamma   90.00
#
_symmetry.space_group_name_H-M   'P 1'
#
loop_
_entity.id
_entity.type
_entity.pdbx_description
1 polymer ?
#
loop_
_entity_poly.entity_id
_entity_poly.type
_entity_poly.pdbx_seq_one_letter_code
_entity_poly.pdbx_strand_id
1 'polypeptide(L)'
;MEENKRCRRISTPLLLFLILMGITLALCLTVLGIWLHGRSVLRSKTAEPPAISTDSSVLDQHTIYHDGKYYRYKDGLVNLLFIGVDSDEKPSSPLPYGNDNQADVVLLAVLDTNSDEMTLISVSRDTMCDIAILDESGDVSGSARAQLALSYSYGDGLATSAALTREAVSNLFYGLDIDGYAAFYMGGIADLNDALGGVTLTVQSDYPFTNLPGCSNLVSGREVTLTGRQARAYIQARHETTTGNEERMQRQKQYLLAMISQARQ
;
A
#
# COMPACT_ATOMS: atom_id res chain seq x y z
N MET A 1 -38.23 58.34 -28.78
CA MET A 1 -36.82 58.17 -28.35
C MET A 1 -36.68 56.73 -27.94
N GLU A 2 -36.28 55.84 -28.85
CA GLU A 2 -36.01 54.39 -28.55
C GLU A 2 -34.52 54.22 -28.30
N GLU A 3 -34.23 53.76 -27.10
CA GLU A 3 -32.89 53.52 -26.64
C GLU A 3 -32.44 52.10 -27.10
N ASN A 4 -31.59 52.03 -28.10
CA ASN A 4 -31.09 50.83 -28.77
C ASN A 4 -30.05 50.15 -27.88
N LYS A 5 -30.46 49.17 -26.99
CA LYS A 5 -29.57 48.35 -26.19
C LYS A 5 -28.82 47.34 -27.11
N ARG A 6 -27.61 47.71 -27.55
CA ARG A 6 -26.66 46.81 -28.23
C ARG A 6 -26.20 45.72 -27.26
N CYS A 7 -26.79 44.54 -27.37
CA CYS A 7 -26.26 43.32 -26.72
C CYS A 7 -24.89 42.98 -27.33
N ARG A 8 -23.81 43.19 -26.59
CA ARG A 8 -22.45 42.78 -27.00
C ARG A 8 -22.41 41.27 -27.06
N ARG A 9 -22.41 40.67 -28.25
CA ARG A 9 -22.15 39.22 -28.44
C ARG A 9 -20.70 38.93 -28.05
N ILE A 10 -20.52 38.07 -27.05
CA ILE A 10 -19.21 37.53 -26.66
C ILE A 10 -18.67 36.75 -27.86
N SER A 11 -17.42 36.99 -28.24
CA SER A 11 -16.80 36.25 -29.35
C SER A 11 -16.64 34.77 -28.97
N THR A 12 -16.91 33.88 -29.94
CA THR A 12 -16.84 32.41 -29.73
C THR A 12 -15.53 31.94 -29.07
N PRO A 13 -14.32 32.45 -29.42
CA PRO A 13 -13.08 32.05 -28.76
C PRO A 13 -13.00 32.51 -27.31
N LEU A 14 -13.58 33.67 -26.96
CA LEU A 14 -13.64 34.15 -25.58
C LEU A 14 -14.56 33.27 -24.71
N LEU A 15 -15.69 32.83 -25.29
CA LEU A 15 -16.62 31.91 -24.63
C LEU A 15 -15.96 30.55 -24.35
N LEU A 16 -15.24 29.99 -25.33
CA LEU A 16 -14.51 28.74 -25.19
C LEU A 16 -13.40 28.84 -24.12
N PHE A 17 -12.68 29.98 -24.10
CA PHE A 17 -11.64 30.23 -23.07
C PHE A 17 -12.25 30.29 -21.66
N LEU A 18 -13.40 30.96 -21.48
CA LEU A 18 -14.09 31.06 -20.20
C LEU A 18 -14.62 29.69 -19.72
N ILE A 19 -15.15 28.87 -20.65
CA ILE A 19 -15.57 27.49 -20.33
C ILE A 19 -14.38 26.63 -19.89
N LEU A 20 -13.27 26.69 -20.63
CA LEU A 20 -12.07 25.92 -20.27
C LEU A 20 -11.50 26.34 -18.91
N MET A 21 -11.46 27.66 -18.64
CA MET A 21 -11.03 28.20 -17.36
C MET A 21 -11.98 27.78 -16.22
N GLY A 22 -13.30 27.73 -16.48
CA GLY A 22 -14.29 27.23 -15.51
C GLY A 22 -14.09 25.74 -15.18
N ILE A 23 -13.81 24.91 -16.19
CA ILE A 23 -13.55 23.48 -16.00
C ILE A 23 -12.26 23.25 -15.21
N THR A 24 -11.18 23.98 -15.53
CA THR A 24 -9.90 23.86 -14.79
C THR A 24 -10.05 24.31 -13.34
N LEU A 25 -10.78 25.39 -13.09
CA LEU A 25 -11.07 25.87 -11.73
C LEU A 25 -11.88 24.84 -10.93
N ALA A 26 -12.92 24.25 -11.54
CA ALA A 26 -13.72 23.21 -10.91
C ALA A 26 -12.89 21.97 -10.56
N LEU A 27 -12.00 21.55 -11.45
CA LEU A 27 -11.05 20.44 -11.23
C LEU A 27 -10.08 20.76 -10.07
N CYS A 28 -9.52 21.95 -10.02
CA CYS A 28 -8.66 22.38 -8.92
C CYS A 28 -9.40 22.39 -7.58
N LEU A 29 -10.65 22.87 -7.56
CA LEU A 29 -11.47 22.90 -6.34
C LEU A 29 -11.84 21.48 -5.86
N THR A 30 -12.12 20.54 -6.78
CA THR A 30 -12.37 19.14 -6.39
C THR A 30 -11.13 18.47 -5.82
N VAL A 31 -9.97 18.65 -6.44
CA VAL A 31 -8.68 18.12 -5.92
C VAL A 31 -8.37 18.75 -4.55
N LEU A 32 -8.55 20.06 -4.40
CA LEU A 32 -8.36 20.74 -3.11
C LEU A 32 -9.34 20.22 -2.06
N GLY A 33 -10.60 19.98 -2.42
CA GLY A 33 -11.61 19.41 -1.54
C GLY A 33 -11.24 18.00 -1.05
N ILE A 34 -10.77 17.13 -1.95
CA ILE A 34 -10.28 15.79 -1.61
C ILE A 34 -9.07 15.88 -0.69
N TRP A 35 -8.12 16.77 -1.00
CA TRP A 35 -6.92 16.97 -0.18
C TRP A 35 -7.24 17.49 1.23
N LEU A 36 -8.13 18.47 1.34
CA LEU A 36 -8.59 19.02 2.64
C LEU A 36 -9.38 17.97 3.44
N HIS A 37 -10.23 17.19 2.78
CA HIS A 37 -10.99 16.12 3.41
C HIS A 37 -10.05 15.02 3.93
N GLY A 38 -9.10 14.56 3.11
CA GLY A 38 -8.08 13.60 3.53
C GLY A 38 -7.30 14.10 4.75
N ARG A 39 -6.89 15.37 4.73
CA ARG A 39 -6.16 15.99 5.85
C ARG A 39 -7.02 16.14 7.11
N SER A 40 -8.33 16.36 7.00
CA SER A 40 -9.23 16.43 8.15
C SER A 40 -9.47 15.04 8.76
N VAL A 41 -9.58 13.99 7.95
CA VAL A 41 -9.70 12.60 8.41
C VAL A 41 -8.43 12.17 9.15
N LEU A 42 -7.25 12.51 8.64
CA LEU A 42 -5.98 12.25 9.33
C LEU A 42 -5.88 13.01 10.67
N ARG A 43 -6.31 14.26 10.71
CA ARG A 43 -6.32 15.07 11.94
C ARG A 43 -7.36 14.64 12.97
N SER A 44 -8.48 14.06 12.56
CA SER A 44 -9.49 13.56 13.52
C SER A 44 -8.98 12.38 14.35
N LYS A 45 -7.95 11.67 13.90
CA LYS A 45 -7.23 10.65 14.69
C LYS A 45 -6.28 11.25 15.74
N THR A 46 -6.06 12.56 15.74
CA THR A 46 -5.23 13.30 16.70
C THR A 46 -6.02 13.88 17.88
N ALA A 47 -7.27 13.43 18.11
CA ALA A 47 -8.07 13.87 19.25
C ALA A 47 -7.41 13.45 20.58
N GLU A 48 -7.44 14.34 21.58
CA GLU A 48 -6.81 14.20 22.89
C GLU A 48 -6.99 12.81 23.49
N PRO A 49 -5.93 12.25 24.11
CA PRO A 49 -6.05 10.97 24.80
C PRO A 49 -7.03 11.12 25.96
N PRO A 50 -8.03 10.23 26.11
CA PRO A 50 -8.88 10.23 27.28
C PRO A 50 -8.04 10.00 28.53
N ALA A 51 -8.27 10.80 29.55
CA ALA A 51 -7.61 10.65 30.84
C ALA A 51 -7.78 9.22 31.34
N ILE A 52 -6.68 8.54 31.68
CA ILE A 52 -6.66 7.17 32.18
C ILE A 52 -7.39 7.16 33.51
N SER A 53 -8.66 6.74 33.52
CA SER A 53 -9.36 6.39 34.75
C SER A 53 -8.86 5.01 35.21
N THR A 54 -8.35 4.95 36.43
CA THR A 54 -7.82 3.74 37.09
C THR A 54 -8.92 2.74 37.49
N ASP A 55 -10.06 2.78 36.81
CA ASP A 55 -11.17 1.88 37.13
C ASP A 55 -11.10 0.60 36.29
N SER A 56 -10.84 -0.51 36.94
CA SER A 56 -10.48 -1.83 36.37
C SER A 56 -11.60 -2.51 35.54
N SER A 57 -12.66 -1.82 35.16
CA SER A 57 -13.82 -2.39 34.47
C SER A 57 -13.95 -2.04 32.99
N VAL A 58 -13.06 -1.25 32.42
CA VAL A 58 -13.05 -0.94 30.99
C VAL A 58 -11.63 -1.08 30.45
N LEU A 59 -11.19 -2.31 30.24
CA LEU A 59 -10.06 -2.57 29.36
C LEU A 59 -10.53 -2.18 27.96
N ASP A 60 -10.11 -1.00 27.51
CA ASP A 60 -10.31 -0.50 26.16
C ASP A 60 -9.85 -1.55 25.13
N GLN A 61 -10.61 -1.76 24.06
CA GLN A 61 -10.33 -2.75 22.99
C GLN A 61 -8.93 -2.61 22.37
N HIS A 62 -8.21 -1.54 22.71
CA HIS A 62 -6.87 -1.20 22.23
C HIS A 62 -5.76 -1.49 23.24
N THR A 63 -6.06 -2.13 24.37
CA THR A 63 -5.06 -2.45 25.39
C THR A 63 -4.63 -3.90 25.30
N ILE A 64 -3.34 -4.14 25.08
CA ILE A 64 -2.71 -5.45 24.94
C ILE A 64 -1.97 -5.77 26.23
N TYR A 65 -2.19 -6.96 26.79
CA TYR A 65 -1.40 -7.50 27.91
C TYR A 65 -0.37 -8.50 27.36
N HIS A 66 0.93 -8.20 27.55
CA HIS A 66 2.02 -9.05 27.11
C HIS A 66 3.18 -9.00 28.12
N ASP A 67 3.75 -10.14 28.47
CA ASP A 67 4.87 -10.29 29.42
C ASP A 67 4.71 -9.48 30.72
N GLY A 68 3.51 -9.53 31.32
CA GLY A 68 3.25 -8.87 32.61
C GLY A 68 3.06 -7.36 32.51
N LYS A 69 2.95 -6.80 31.32
CA LYS A 69 2.79 -5.37 31.07
C LYS A 69 1.60 -5.09 30.16
N TYR A 70 1.00 -3.92 30.36
CA TYR A 70 -0.04 -3.41 29.47
C TYR A 70 0.60 -2.49 28.44
N TYR A 71 0.20 -2.69 27.18
CA TYR A 71 0.59 -1.87 26.03
C TYR A 71 -0.64 -1.27 25.41
N ARG A 72 -0.52 -0.10 24.86
CA ARG A 72 -1.56 0.57 24.09
C ARG A 72 -0.94 1.08 22.78
N TYR A 73 -1.70 1.00 21.70
CA TYR A 73 -1.28 1.61 20.45
C TYR A 73 -1.16 3.12 20.62
N LYS A 74 -0.12 3.68 20.01
CA LYS A 74 0.08 5.13 19.98
C LYS A 74 -1.01 5.78 19.12
N ASP A 75 -1.60 6.87 19.62
CA ASP A 75 -2.57 7.65 18.86
C ASP A 75 -1.91 8.40 17.69
N GLY A 76 -2.68 8.65 16.63
CA GLY A 76 -2.18 9.37 15.45
C GLY A 76 -1.32 8.54 14.50
N LEU A 77 -1.43 7.20 14.57
CA LEU A 77 -0.82 6.32 13.58
C LEU A 77 -1.80 6.08 12.42
N VAL A 78 -1.25 6.05 11.20
CA VAL A 78 -1.93 5.59 9.99
C VAL A 78 -1.20 4.37 9.48
N ASN A 79 -1.92 3.24 9.41
CA ASN A 79 -1.39 1.93 9.07
C ASN A 79 -1.83 1.55 7.65
N LEU A 80 -0.89 1.43 6.74
CA LEU A 80 -1.14 1.06 5.35
C LEU A 80 -0.47 -0.27 5.03
N LEU A 81 -1.24 -1.21 4.49
CA LEU A 81 -0.73 -2.54 4.11
C LEU A 81 -0.46 -2.59 2.61
N PHE A 82 0.76 -2.95 2.25
CA PHE A 82 1.17 -3.22 0.88
C PHE A 82 1.32 -4.72 0.68
N ILE A 83 0.59 -5.26 -0.29
CA ILE A 83 0.54 -6.70 -0.60
C ILE A 83 1.12 -6.89 -2.01
N GLY A 84 2.20 -7.65 -2.13
CA GLY A 84 2.72 -8.09 -3.41
C GLY A 84 2.20 -9.48 -3.73
N VAL A 85 1.43 -9.61 -4.80
CA VAL A 85 0.77 -10.86 -5.21
C VAL A 85 1.65 -11.58 -6.21
N ASP A 86 1.87 -12.88 -6.00
CA ASP A 86 2.60 -13.76 -6.92
C ASP A 86 1.74 -14.14 -8.13
N SER A 87 1.43 -13.15 -8.94
CA SER A 87 0.72 -13.29 -10.20
C SER A 87 1.18 -12.19 -11.15
N ASP A 88 1.32 -12.50 -12.42
CA ASP A 88 1.76 -11.51 -13.42
C ASP A 88 0.69 -10.44 -13.66
N GLU A 89 -0.58 -10.82 -13.67
CA GLU A 89 -1.70 -9.95 -14.01
C GLU A 89 -2.79 -9.99 -12.93
N LYS A 90 -3.47 -8.86 -12.78
CA LYS A 90 -4.69 -8.80 -11.99
C LYS A 90 -5.78 -9.64 -12.65
N PRO A 91 -6.46 -10.53 -11.92
CA PRO A 91 -7.61 -11.25 -12.45
C PRO A 91 -8.68 -10.28 -12.99
N SER A 92 -9.23 -10.59 -14.17
CA SER A 92 -10.31 -9.79 -14.77
C SER A 92 -11.69 -10.06 -14.14
N SER A 93 -11.82 -11.17 -13.41
CA SER A 93 -13.00 -11.58 -12.66
C SER A 93 -12.60 -12.32 -11.39
N PRO A 94 -13.46 -12.40 -10.37
CA PRO A 94 -13.19 -13.19 -9.16
C PRO A 94 -12.78 -14.62 -9.49
N LEU A 95 -11.73 -15.09 -8.83
CA LEU A 95 -11.25 -16.47 -8.89
C LEU A 95 -11.96 -17.34 -7.85
N PRO A 96 -11.96 -18.67 -8.01
CA PRO A 96 -12.40 -19.57 -6.94
C PRO A 96 -11.59 -19.37 -5.66
N TYR A 97 -12.21 -19.56 -4.52
CA TYR A 97 -11.53 -19.56 -3.22
C TYR A 97 -10.54 -20.73 -3.14
N GLY A 98 -9.36 -20.50 -2.59
CA GLY A 98 -8.28 -21.48 -2.61
C GLY A 98 -7.50 -21.49 -3.94
N ASN A 99 -7.44 -20.35 -4.65
CA ASN A 99 -6.66 -20.19 -5.88
C ASN A 99 -5.15 -20.15 -5.61
N ASP A 100 -4.33 -20.14 -6.69
CA ASP A 100 -2.87 -20.19 -6.57
C ASP A 100 -2.21 -18.83 -6.24
N ASN A 101 -2.95 -17.72 -6.24
CA ASN A 101 -2.39 -16.40 -5.97
C ASN A 101 -2.02 -16.24 -4.49
N GLN A 102 -0.78 -15.93 -4.21
CA GLN A 102 -0.24 -15.80 -2.84
C GLN A 102 0.24 -14.38 -2.56
N ALA A 103 0.16 -13.96 -1.29
CA ALA A 103 0.79 -12.73 -0.82
C ALA A 103 2.28 -12.96 -0.56
N ASP A 104 3.10 -12.80 -1.59
CA ASP A 104 4.55 -13.02 -1.53
C ASP A 104 5.30 -11.91 -0.81
N VAL A 105 4.73 -10.71 -0.80
CA VAL A 105 5.25 -9.53 -0.12
C VAL A 105 4.17 -8.98 0.79
N VAL A 106 4.48 -8.81 2.06
CA VAL A 106 3.61 -8.19 3.05
C VAL A 106 4.39 -7.11 3.79
N LEU A 107 4.07 -5.86 3.53
CA LEU A 107 4.73 -4.69 4.11
C LEU A 107 3.69 -3.81 4.80
N LEU A 108 3.86 -3.59 6.09
CA LEU A 108 3.05 -2.65 6.87
C LEU A 108 3.82 -1.34 7.02
N ALA A 109 3.28 -0.27 6.44
CA ALA A 109 3.78 1.08 6.63
C ALA A 109 2.98 1.76 7.74
N VAL A 110 3.67 2.16 8.79
CA VAL A 110 3.12 2.87 9.94
C VAL A 110 3.59 4.31 9.87
N LEU A 111 2.68 5.22 9.58
CA LEU A 111 2.93 6.65 9.53
C LEU A 111 2.48 7.29 10.85
N ASP A 112 3.42 7.89 11.57
CA ASP A 112 3.14 8.71 12.74
C ASP A 112 2.83 10.15 12.29
N THR A 113 1.56 10.52 12.37
CA THR A 113 1.11 11.86 11.94
C THR A 113 1.54 12.99 12.88
N ASN A 114 2.08 12.66 14.05
CA ASN A 114 2.59 13.65 15.00
C ASN A 114 4.06 14.04 14.74
N SER A 115 4.88 13.07 14.27
CA SER A 115 6.29 13.27 13.97
C SER A 115 6.63 13.30 12.48
N ASP A 116 5.65 13.01 11.61
CA ASP A 116 5.84 12.80 10.17
C ASP A 116 6.84 11.67 9.84
N GLU A 117 7.07 10.77 10.80
CA GLU A 117 7.95 9.62 10.62
C GLU A 117 7.19 8.42 10.05
N MET A 118 7.84 7.66 9.18
CA MET A 118 7.29 6.43 8.62
C MET A 118 8.17 5.23 8.98
N THR A 119 7.56 4.22 9.58
CA THR A 119 8.19 2.93 9.85
C THR A 119 7.66 1.88 8.89
N LEU A 120 8.54 1.12 8.24
CA LEU A 120 8.17 -0.03 7.43
C LEU A 120 8.49 -1.32 8.16
N ILE A 121 7.46 -2.16 8.32
CA ILE A 121 7.55 -3.49 8.93
C ILE A 121 7.31 -4.52 7.82
N SER A 122 8.34 -5.31 7.50
CA SER A 122 8.20 -6.43 6.57
C SER A 122 7.79 -7.67 7.36
N VAL A 123 6.66 -8.26 7.00
CA VAL A 123 6.18 -9.51 7.59
C VAL A 123 6.54 -10.65 6.65
N SER A 124 7.21 -11.69 7.17
CA SER A 124 7.57 -12.84 6.35
C SER A 124 6.31 -13.54 5.83
N ARG A 125 6.26 -13.86 4.55
CA ARG A 125 5.20 -14.65 3.94
C ARG A 125 5.02 -16.02 4.61
N ASP A 126 6.08 -16.56 5.18
CA ASP A 126 6.12 -17.88 5.84
C ASP A 126 5.68 -17.82 7.31
N THR A 127 5.31 -16.64 7.82
CA THR A 127 4.79 -16.49 9.18
C THR A 127 3.52 -17.31 9.35
N MET A 128 3.52 -18.20 10.34
CA MET A 128 2.37 -19.02 10.68
C MET A 128 1.34 -18.20 11.49
N CYS A 129 0.16 -18.01 10.95
CA CYS A 129 -0.94 -17.27 11.57
C CYS A 129 -2.28 -17.98 11.34
N ASP A 130 -3.29 -17.53 12.06
CA ASP A 130 -4.66 -17.98 11.82
C ASP A 130 -5.24 -17.16 10.66
N ILE A 131 -5.68 -17.86 9.60
CA ILE A 131 -6.29 -17.27 8.41
C ILE A 131 -7.74 -17.74 8.30
N ALA A 132 -8.63 -16.82 7.93
CA ALA A 132 -10.03 -17.16 7.72
C ALA A 132 -10.20 -17.98 6.43
N ILE A 133 -11.12 -18.93 6.47
CA ILE A 133 -11.53 -19.77 5.33
C ILE A 133 -12.96 -19.40 5.00
N LEU A 134 -13.22 -19.11 3.72
CA LEU A 134 -14.53 -18.79 3.21
C LEU A 134 -15.22 -20.05 2.68
N ASP A 135 -16.54 -20.11 2.81
CA ASP A 135 -17.38 -21.07 2.10
C ASP A 135 -17.70 -20.59 0.66
N GLU A 136 -18.47 -21.38 -0.09
CA GLU A 136 -18.86 -21.06 -1.46
C GLU A 136 -19.72 -19.78 -1.56
N SER A 137 -20.33 -19.33 -0.47
CA SER A 137 -21.14 -18.12 -0.39
C SER A 137 -20.28 -16.87 -0.10
N GLY A 138 -19.01 -17.06 0.26
CA GLY A 138 -18.10 -16.00 0.67
C GLY A 138 -18.19 -15.62 2.16
N ASP A 139 -18.90 -16.42 2.94
CA ASP A 139 -18.98 -16.25 4.38
C ASP A 139 -17.84 -17.00 5.09
N VAL A 140 -17.38 -16.48 6.24
CA VAL A 140 -16.34 -17.15 7.03
C VAL A 140 -16.89 -18.46 7.60
N SER A 141 -16.40 -19.58 7.11
CA SER A 141 -16.77 -20.93 7.55
C SER A 141 -15.86 -21.47 8.67
N GLY A 142 -14.68 -20.86 8.86
CA GLY A 142 -13.73 -21.27 9.88
C GLY A 142 -12.39 -20.57 9.74
N SER A 143 -11.40 -21.09 10.47
CA SER A 143 -10.01 -20.63 10.36
C SER A 143 -9.05 -21.80 10.32
N ALA A 144 -7.89 -21.60 9.70
CA ALA A 144 -6.78 -22.56 9.71
C ALA A 144 -5.48 -21.85 10.07
N ARG A 145 -4.61 -22.57 10.80
CA ARG A 145 -3.25 -22.11 11.04
C ARG A 145 -2.37 -22.45 9.85
N ALA A 146 -1.99 -21.42 9.09
CA ALA A 146 -1.22 -21.58 7.85
C ALA A 146 -0.24 -20.43 7.64
N GLN A 147 0.56 -20.49 6.58
CA GLN A 147 1.45 -19.40 6.20
C GLN A 147 0.65 -18.16 5.79
N LEU A 148 1.12 -16.97 6.19
CA LEU A 148 0.48 -15.68 5.87
C LEU A 148 0.25 -15.51 4.36
N ALA A 149 1.17 -16.00 3.52
CA ALA A 149 1.04 -15.96 2.07
C ALA A 149 -0.29 -16.54 1.57
N LEU A 150 -0.78 -17.60 2.21
CA LEU A 150 -2.00 -18.31 1.84
C LEU A 150 -3.28 -17.52 2.17
N SER A 151 -3.21 -16.51 3.04
CA SER A 151 -4.38 -15.67 3.34
C SER A 151 -4.98 -15.03 2.08
N TYR A 152 -4.16 -14.68 1.11
CA TYR A 152 -4.61 -14.14 -0.18
C TYR A 152 -5.28 -15.21 -1.07
N SER A 153 -4.74 -16.43 -1.07
CA SER A 153 -5.26 -17.55 -1.86
C SER A 153 -6.67 -17.97 -1.45
N TYR A 154 -7.02 -17.83 -0.17
CA TYR A 154 -8.35 -18.21 0.33
C TYR A 154 -9.47 -17.23 -0.06
N GLY A 155 -9.16 -16.09 -0.66
CA GLY A 155 -10.12 -15.15 -1.23
C GLY A 155 -10.30 -15.32 -2.74
N ASP A 156 -10.85 -14.27 -3.36
CA ASP A 156 -11.26 -14.21 -4.75
C ASP A 156 -10.16 -13.75 -5.73
N GLY A 157 -8.94 -13.59 -5.27
CA GLY A 157 -7.84 -13.00 -6.04
C GLY A 157 -7.94 -11.48 -6.20
N LEU A 158 -8.92 -10.82 -5.59
CA LEU A 158 -9.21 -9.39 -5.69
C LEU A 158 -9.38 -8.76 -4.29
N ALA A 159 -10.51 -8.08 -4.07
CA ALA A 159 -10.77 -7.33 -2.84
C ALA A 159 -10.94 -8.24 -1.62
N THR A 160 -11.60 -9.38 -1.77
CA THR A 160 -11.79 -10.36 -0.69
C THR A 160 -10.44 -10.94 -0.24
N SER A 161 -9.57 -11.31 -1.19
CA SER A 161 -8.21 -11.79 -0.90
C SER A 161 -7.39 -10.77 -0.11
N ALA A 162 -7.45 -9.51 -0.52
CA ALA A 162 -6.75 -8.43 0.19
C ALA A 162 -7.33 -8.17 1.58
N ALA A 163 -8.65 -8.29 1.75
CA ALA A 163 -9.32 -8.17 3.04
C ALA A 163 -8.91 -9.28 4.02
N LEU A 164 -8.85 -10.54 3.55
CA LEU A 164 -8.38 -11.68 4.36
C LEU A 164 -6.92 -11.52 4.78
N THR A 165 -6.06 -11.05 3.88
CA THR A 165 -4.65 -10.79 4.21
C THR A 165 -4.53 -9.64 5.22
N ARG A 166 -5.32 -8.57 5.07
CA ARG A 166 -5.39 -7.47 6.03
C ARG A 166 -5.80 -7.95 7.40
N GLU A 167 -6.83 -8.79 7.49
CA GLU A 167 -7.31 -9.37 8.74
C GLU A 167 -6.24 -10.25 9.40
N ALA A 168 -5.58 -11.12 8.63
CA ALA A 168 -4.51 -11.96 9.13
C ALA A 168 -3.34 -11.13 9.69
N VAL A 169 -2.95 -10.03 9.01
CA VAL A 169 -1.91 -9.10 9.50
C VAL A 169 -2.40 -8.36 10.73
N SER A 170 -3.63 -7.85 10.75
CA SER A 170 -4.22 -7.21 11.93
C SER A 170 -4.13 -8.11 13.16
N ASN A 171 -4.50 -9.38 13.02
CA ASN A 171 -4.47 -10.38 14.09
C ASN A 171 -3.04 -10.68 14.57
N LEU A 172 -2.05 -10.73 13.67
CA LEU A 172 -0.63 -10.86 14.04
C LEU A 172 -0.15 -9.70 14.93
N PHE A 173 -0.71 -8.52 14.75
CA PHE A 173 -0.43 -7.32 15.54
C PHE A 173 -1.55 -7.03 16.55
N TYR A 174 -2.13 -8.08 17.17
CA TYR A 174 -3.10 -7.98 18.26
C TYR A 174 -4.35 -7.15 17.95
N GLY A 175 -4.85 -7.23 16.73
CA GLY A 175 -6.02 -6.47 16.28
C GLY A 175 -5.70 -5.02 15.88
N LEU A 176 -4.47 -4.77 15.40
CA LEU A 176 -4.08 -3.46 14.89
C LEU A 176 -5.02 -3.01 13.77
N ASP A 177 -5.59 -1.82 13.91
CA ASP A 177 -6.37 -1.21 12.83
C ASP A 177 -5.50 -0.90 11.62
N ILE A 178 -5.83 -1.47 10.46
CA ILE A 178 -5.19 -1.18 9.19
C ILE A 178 -6.12 -0.29 8.38
N ASP A 179 -5.71 0.96 8.20
CA ASP A 179 -6.53 2.03 7.62
C ASP A 179 -6.75 1.91 6.11
N GLY A 180 -5.81 1.25 5.43
CA GLY A 180 -5.90 1.04 3.99
C GLY A 180 -4.93 -0.02 3.51
N TYR A 181 -5.17 -0.50 2.29
CA TYR A 181 -4.25 -1.44 1.65
C TYR A 181 -4.10 -1.16 0.17
N ALA A 182 -2.99 -1.65 -0.41
CA ALA A 182 -2.76 -1.70 -1.84
C ALA A 182 -2.19 -3.06 -2.22
N ALA A 183 -2.82 -3.74 -3.18
CA ALA A 183 -2.32 -5.00 -3.74
C ALA A 183 -1.70 -4.76 -5.11
N PHE A 184 -0.47 -5.24 -5.29
CA PHE A 184 0.31 -5.10 -6.52
C PHE A 184 0.60 -6.47 -7.10
N TYR A 185 0.29 -6.64 -8.37
CA TYR A 185 0.67 -7.81 -9.15
C TYR A 185 2.05 -7.60 -9.76
N MET A 186 2.81 -8.66 -9.96
CA MET A 186 4.21 -8.58 -10.40
C MET A 186 4.39 -7.85 -11.73
N GLY A 187 3.47 -8.00 -12.69
CA GLY A 187 3.48 -7.24 -13.94
C GLY A 187 3.24 -5.76 -13.73
N GLY A 188 2.31 -5.40 -12.85
CA GLY A 188 1.97 -4.00 -12.56
C GLY A 188 3.10 -3.18 -11.93
N ILE A 189 4.10 -3.84 -11.34
CA ILE A 189 5.27 -3.13 -10.79
C ILE A 189 6.10 -2.48 -11.88
N ALA A 190 6.25 -3.14 -13.03
CA ALA A 190 6.96 -2.57 -14.15
C ALA A 190 6.26 -1.31 -14.67
N ASP A 191 4.94 -1.39 -14.85
CA ASP A 191 4.12 -0.28 -15.31
C ASP A 191 4.13 0.89 -14.33
N LEU A 192 4.00 0.60 -13.03
CA LEU A 192 4.05 1.62 -11.97
C LEU A 192 5.42 2.32 -11.93
N ASN A 193 6.51 1.56 -12.03
CA ASN A 193 7.86 2.11 -12.08
C ASN A 193 8.04 3.06 -13.28
N ASP A 194 7.58 2.64 -14.45
CA ASP A 194 7.73 3.43 -15.68
C ASP A 194 6.80 4.66 -15.68
N ALA A 195 5.60 4.56 -15.10
CA ALA A 195 4.70 5.69 -14.90
C ALA A 195 5.27 6.79 -13.98
N LEU A 196 6.13 6.40 -13.02
CA LEU A 196 6.87 7.33 -12.16
C LEU A 196 8.14 7.90 -12.82
N GLY A 197 8.43 7.55 -14.07
CA GLY A 197 9.66 7.94 -14.75
C GLY A 197 10.90 7.15 -14.31
N GLY A 198 10.70 6.04 -13.62
CA GLY A 198 11.76 5.19 -13.06
C GLY A 198 12.07 5.51 -11.59
N VAL A 199 12.27 4.47 -10.80
CA VAL A 199 12.67 4.61 -9.39
C VAL A 199 14.19 4.60 -9.29
N THR A 200 14.77 5.65 -8.70
CA THR A 200 16.20 5.78 -8.47
C THR A 200 16.59 5.22 -7.11
N LEU A 201 17.56 4.31 -7.10
CA LEU A 201 18.10 3.75 -5.86
C LEU A 201 19.57 3.33 -6.03
N THR A 202 20.28 3.18 -4.91
CA THR A 202 21.59 2.54 -4.88
C THR A 202 21.42 1.05 -4.71
N VAL A 203 21.96 0.24 -5.64
CA VAL A 203 21.86 -1.23 -5.58
C VAL A 203 22.55 -1.75 -4.32
N GLN A 204 21.78 -2.34 -3.41
CA GLN A 204 22.27 -2.90 -2.13
C GLN A 204 22.10 -4.43 -2.15
N SER A 205 22.80 -5.11 -3.07
CA SER A 205 22.70 -6.56 -3.16
C SER A 205 23.87 -7.13 -3.95
N ASP A 206 24.38 -8.24 -3.51
CA ASP A 206 25.39 -9.02 -4.20
C ASP A 206 24.79 -10.03 -5.19
N TYR A 207 23.48 -10.02 -5.37
CA TYR A 207 22.82 -10.85 -6.39
C TYR A 207 23.35 -10.50 -7.79
N PRO A 208 23.69 -11.49 -8.61
CA PRO A 208 24.30 -11.26 -9.91
C PRO A 208 23.27 -10.80 -10.98
N PHE A 209 22.64 -9.63 -10.75
CA PHE A 209 21.67 -9.03 -11.68
C PHE A 209 22.22 -8.87 -13.09
N THR A 210 23.53 -8.65 -13.22
CA THR A 210 24.21 -8.50 -14.52
C THR A 210 24.03 -9.69 -15.44
N ASN A 211 23.70 -10.87 -14.89
CA ASN A 211 23.39 -12.08 -15.65
C ASN A 211 21.94 -12.07 -16.19
N LEU A 212 21.10 -11.15 -15.73
CA LEU A 212 19.72 -11.05 -16.20
C LEU A 212 19.63 -10.11 -17.43
N PRO A 213 18.80 -10.43 -18.42
CA PRO A 213 18.63 -9.61 -19.62
C PRO A 213 18.21 -8.17 -19.28
N GLY A 214 18.97 -7.18 -19.75
CA GLY A 214 18.69 -5.76 -19.54
C GLY A 214 19.08 -5.22 -18.15
N CYS A 215 19.76 -6.01 -17.32
CA CYS A 215 20.16 -5.63 -15.96
C CYS A 215 21.67 -5.46 -15.76
N SER A 216 22.45 -5.32 -16.85
CA SER A 216 23.92 -5.25 -16.81
C SER A 216 24.49 -4.08 -16.00
N ASN A 217 23.68 -3.05 -15.74
CA ASN A 217 24.05 -1.88 -14.92
C ASN A 217 23.68 -2.01 -13.44
N LEU A 218 22.98 -3.07 -13.03
CA LEU A 218 22.61 -3.31 -11.65
C LEU A 218 23.77 -3.95 -10.88
N VAL A 219 24.74 -3.11 -10.51
CA VAL A 219 25.96 -3.51 -9.78
C VAL A 219 25.87 -2.95 -8.36
N SER A 220 26.24 -3.77 -7.36
CA SER A 220 26.25 -3.39 -5.95
C SER A 220 26.99 -2.06 -5.73
N GLY A 221 26.41 -1.17 -4.94
CA GLY A 221 26.92 0.18 -4.65
C GLY A 221 26.69 1.22 -5.72
N ARG A 222 26.13 0.86 -6.90
CA ARG A 222 25.85 1.80 -7.98
C ARG A 222 24.46 2.40 -7.82
N GLU A 223 24.34 3.72 -7.99
CA GLU A 223 23.06 4.41 -8.13
C GLU A 223 22.52 4.21 -9.56
N VAL A 224 21.27 3.78 -9.67
CA VAL A 224 20.60 3.48 -10.94
C VAL A 224 19.15 3.92 -10.88
N THR A 225 18.67 4.58 -11.95
CA THR A 225 17.24 4.74 -12.19
C THR A 225 16.75 3.49 -12.91
N LEU A 226 15.89 2.72 -12.24
CA LEU A 226 15.40 1.45 -12.75
C LEU A 226 14.37 1.64 -13.85
N THR A 227 14.48 0.88 -14.92
CA THR A 227 13.36 0.63 -15.84
C THR A 227 12.38 -0.36 -15.20
N GLY A 228 11.13 -0.45 -15.67
CA GLY A 228 10.14 -1.38 -15.15
C GLY A 228 10.62 -2.83 -15.12
N ARG A 229 11.33 -3.28 -16.17
CA ARG A 229 11.98 -4.60 -16.19
C ARG A 229 13.00 -4.78 -15.09
N GLN A 230 13.83 -3.76 -14.86
CA GLN A 230 14.86 -3.78 -13.82
C GLN A 230 14.25 -3.74 -12.43
N ALA A 231 13.21 -2.94 -12.23
CA ALA A 231 12.46 -2.89 -10.98
C ALA A 231 11.88 -4.28 -10.63
N ARG A 232 11.19 -4.91 -11.58
CA ARG A 232 10.68 -6.28 -11.42
C ARG A 232 11.81 -7.27 -11.08
N ALA A 233 12.90 -7.27 -11.84
CA ALA A 233 14.04 -8.16 -11.56
C ALA A 233 14.63 -7.90 -10.17
N TYR A 234 14.77 -6.66 -9.76
CA TYR A 234 15.35 -6.26 -8.47
C TYR A 234 14.58 -6.79 -7.28
N ILE A 235 13.25 -6.74 -7.33
CA ILE A 235 12.39 -7.18 -6.22
C ILE A 235 12.05 -8.68 -6.22
N GLN A 236 12.17 -9.36 -7.38
CA GLN A 236 11.87 -10.79 -7.51
C GLN A 236 13.07 -11.69 -7.29
N ALA A 237 14.26 -11.26 -7.74
CA ALA A 237 15.46 -12.10 -7.71
C ALA A 237 15.79 -12.55 -6.29
N ARG A 238 16.19 -13.81 -6.14
CA ARG A 238 16.66 -14.38 -4.88
C ARG A 238 17.76 -15.38 -5.12
N HIS A 239 18.69 -15.45 -4.20
CA HIS A 239 19.62 -16.58 -4.13
C HIS A 239 18.88 -17.84 -3.63
N GLU A 240 19.27 -18.99 -4.14
CA GLU A 240 18.82 -20.31 -3.63
C GLU A 240 19.56 -20.69 -2.33
N THR A 241 19.60 -19.77 -1.38
CA THR A 241 20.26 -19.92 -0.09
C THR A 241 19.26 -19.69 1.04
N THR A 242 19.60 -20.08 2.24
CA THR A 242 18.76 -19.86 3.43
C THR A 242 18.49 -18.36 3.71
N THR A 243 19.42 -17.49 3.31
CA THR A 243 19.31 -16.02 3.48
C THR A 243 18.64 -15.30 2.29
N GLY A 244 18.46 -16.01 1.17
CA GLY A 244 17.97 -15.38 -0.08
C GLY A 244 16.59 -14.72 0.04
N ASN A 245 15.75 -15.23 0.95
CA ASN A 245 14.44 -14.64 1.22
C ASN A 245 14.57 -13.30 2.00
N GLU A 246 15.45 -13.25 2.99
CA GLU A 246 15.71 -12.05 3.78
C GLU A 246 16.31 -10.94 2.89
N GLU A 247 17.29 -11.26 2.05
CA GLU A 247 17.88 -10.32 1.09
C GLU A 247 16.84 -9.77 0.12
N ARG A 248 15.92 -10.61 -0.37
CA ARG A 248 14.79 -10.19 -1.20
C ARG A 248 13.89 -9.20 -0.45
N MET A 249 13.50 -9.49 0.79
CA MET A 249 12.69 -8.62 1.62
C MET A 249 13.36 -7.25 1.84
N GLN A 250 14.66 -7.19 2.03
CA GLN A 250 15.40 -5.93 2.16
C GLN A 250 15.34 -5.11 0.87
N ARG A 251 15.51 -5.73 -0.31
CA ARG A 251 15.38 -5.04 -1.60
C ARG A 251 13.97 -4.54 -1.86
N GLN A 252 12.95 -5.32 -1.51
CA GLN A 252 11.54 -4.91 -1.63
C GLN A 252 11.25 -3.68 -0.77
N LYS A 253 11.72 -3.68 0.48
CA LYS A 253 11.61 -2.53 1.39
C LYS A 253 12.32 -1.30 0.83
N GLN A 254 13.56 -1.47 0.34
CA GLN A 254 14.33 -0.37 -0.27
C GLN A 254 13.61 0.22 -1.48
N TYR A 255 13.13 -0.64 -2.38
CA TYR A 255 12.39 -0.21 -3.57
C TYR A 255 11.12 0.56 -3.22
N LEU A 256 10.32 0.07 -2.27
CA LEU A 256 9.11 0.76 -1.82
C LEU A 256 9.41 2.14 -1.25
N LEU A 257 10.45 2.27 -0.41
CA LEU A 257 10.87 3.56 0.14
C LEU A 257 11.29 4.55 -0.96
N ALA A 258 12.09 4.09 -1.91
CA ALA A 258 12.54 4.89 -3.04
C ALA A 258 11.35 5.31 -3.92
N MET A 259 10.42 4.40 -4.18
CA MET A 259 9.20 4.65 -4.94
C MET A 259 8.31 5.72 -4.27
N ILE A 260 8.09 5.61 -2.96
CA ILE A 260 7.32 6.60 -2.20
C ILE A 260 8.01 7.97 -2.23
N SER A 261 9.34 8.00 -2.12
CA SER A 261 10.12 9.23 -2.23
C SER A 261 10.00 9.88 -3.61
N GLN A 262 10.04 9.08 -4.67
CA GLN A 262 9.88 9.53 -6.06
C GLN A 262 8.47 10.08 -6.31
N ALA A 263 7.43 9.42 -5.80
CA ALA A 263 6.04 9.83 -5.98
C ALA A 263 5.67 11.14 -5.26
N ARG A 264 6.52 11.63 -4.34
CA ARG A 264 6.34 12.90 -3.62
C ARG A 264 6.95 14.10 -4.34
N GLN A 265 7.73 13.89 -5.39
CA GLN A 265 8.38 14.93 -6.20
C GLN A 265 7.49 15.42 -7.34
#